data_0ab779ecac9235d981aac5b39802d043
#
_entry.id   0ab779ecac9235d981aac5b39802d043
#
_cell.length_a   1.000
_cell.length_b   1.000
_cell.length_c   1.000
_cell.angle_alpha   90.00
_cell.angle_beta   90.00
_cell.angle_gamma   90.00
#
_symmetry.space_group_name_H-M   'P 1'
#
loop_
_entity.id
_entity.type
_entity.pdbx_description
1 polymer ?
#
loop_
_entity_poly.entity_id
_entity_poly.type
_entity_poly.pdbx_seq_one_letter_code
_entity_poly.pdbx_strand_id
1 'polypeptide(L)'
;NINFYNISDKSISAGEESFLKIKNVYSEKSFIGIAVKDGSKVEIIDAKFKNIMKYALMTFKKKEFYDYPILEAKNITYDDSDKLFMSQKGSSLIINKEKKTEQDFNINTIYAK
;
A
#
# COMPACT_ATOMS: atom_id res chain seq x y z
N ASN A 1 -4.72 5.35 17.05
CA ASN A 1 -3.35 5.49 16.53
C ASN A 1 -2.68 4.14 16.45
N ILE A 2 -2.17 3.80 15.27
CA ILE A 2 -1.46 2.54 15.05
C ILE A 2 -0.04 2.87 14.65
N ASN A 3 0.95 2.31 15.37
CA ASN A 3 2.35 2.56 15.10
C ASN A 3 3.07 1.25 14.76
N PHE A 4 3.85 1.27 13.69
CA PHE A 4 4.66 0.14 13.25
C PHE A 4 6.12 0.55 13.15
N TYR A 5 7.03 -0.28 13.68
CA TYR A 5 8.47 -0.03 13.64
C TYR A 5 9.23 -1.29 13.25
N ASN A 6 10.19 -1.14 12.34
CA ASN A 6 11.12 -2.23 11.97
C ASN A 6 10.42 -3.49 11.47
N ILE A 7 9.41 -3.32 10.63
CA ILE A 7 8.65 -4.44 10.06
C ILE A 7 9.38 -4.98 8.84
N SER A 8 9.73 -6.26 8.85
CA SER A 8 10.50 -6.88 7.76
C SER A 8 9.68 -7.13 6.49
N ASP A 9 8.36 -7.06 6.57
CA ASP A 9 7.46 -7.21 5.44
C ASP A 9 6.50 -6.03 5.41
N LYS A 10 5.19 -6.25 5.48
CA LYS A 10 4.17 -5.21 5.41
C LYS A 10 3.69 -4.81 6.80
N SER A 11 3.58 -3.50 7.05
CA SER A 11 2.95 -3.04 8.29
C SER A 11 1.47 -3.41 8.32
N ILE A 12 0.77 -3.17 7.21
CA ILE A 12 -0.64 -3.53 7.07
C ILE A 12 -0.83 -4.25 5.73
N SER A 13 -1.54 -5.36 5.76
CA SER A 13 -1.87 -6.11 4.55
C SER A 13 -3.37 -6.39 4.54
N ALA A 14 -4.08 -5.84 3.55
CA ALA A 14 -5.49 -6.16 3.31
C ALA A 14 -5.56 -7.25 2.24
N GLY A 15 -6.02 -8.41 2.65
CA GLY A 15 -6.06 -9.59 1.81
C GLY A 15 -7.30 -9.70 0.95
N GLU A 16 -7.87 -10.90 0.86
CA GLU A 16 -8.94 -11.21 -0.06
C GLU A 16 -10.27 -10.55 0.31
N GLU A 17 -10.82 -9.71 -0.59
CA GLU A 17 -12.15 -9.08 -0.46
C GLU A 17 -12.41 -8.41 0.89
N SER A 18 -11.39 -7.79 1.47
CA SER A 18 -11.51 -7.07 2.74
C SER A 18 -11.98 -5.63 2.52
N PHE A 19 -12.74 -5.10 3.48
CA PHE A 19 -13.15 -3.70 3.50
C PHE A 19 -12.64 -3.07 4.79
N LEU A 20 -11.70 -2.14 4.68
CA LEU A 20 -11.07 -1.54 5.84
C LEU A 20 -11.08 -0.02 5.75
N LYS A 21 -11.32 0.62 6.89
CA LYS A 21 -11.15 2.06 7.05
C LYS A 21 -10.19 2.27 8.22
N ILE A 22 -9.08 2.92 7.94
CA ILE A 22 -7.96 3.02 8.89
C ILE A 22 -7.61 4.50 9.09
N LYS A 23 -7.41 4.91 10.34
CA LYS A 23 -7.01 6.28 10.69
C LYS A 23 -5.76 6.29 11.54
N ASN A 24 -4.97 7.35 11.37
CA ASN A 24 -3.82 7.65 12.23
C ASN A 24 -2.79 6.52 12.26
N VAL A 25 -2.16 6.28 11.11
CA VAL A 25 -1.13 5.26 10.97
C VAL A 25 0.24 5.90 10.92
N TYR A 26 1.18 5.36 11.66
CA TYR A 26 2.60 5.70 11.57
C TYR A 26 3.38 4.42 11.26
N SER A 27 4.18 4.45 10.20
CA SER A 27 5.01 3.30 9.82
C SER A 27 6.44 3.76 9.56
N GLU A 28 7.39 3.17 10.27
CA GLU A 28 8.81 3.53 10.17
C GLU A 28 9.66 2.27 9.98
N LYS A 29 10.60 2.33 9.03
CA LYS A 29 11.56 1.25 8.76
C LYS A 29 10.88 -0.07 8.43
N SER A 30 9.83 -0.01 7.64
CA SER A 30 9.14 -1.20 7.14
C SER A 30 9.58 -1.47 5.70
N PHE A 31 9.47 -2.72 5.28
CA PHE A 31 9.75 -3.08 3.89
C PHE A 31 8.68 -2.48 2.97
N ILE A 32 7.41 -2.72 3.29
CA ILE A 32 6.26 -2.11 2.65
C ILE A 32 5.38 -1.52 3.75
N GLY A 33 4.85 -0.32 3.52
CA GLY A 33 3.92 0.27 4.49
C GLY A 33 2.59 -0.45 4.47
N ILE A 34 1.77 -0.21 3.46
CA ILE A 34 0.43 -0.81 3.34
C ILE A 34 0.27 -1.43 1.96
N ALA A 35 -0.14 -2.70 1.94
CA ALA A 35 -0.43 -3.43 0.71
C ALA A 35 -1.91 -3.82 0.67
N VAL A 36 -2.58 -3.55 -0.44
CA VAL A 36 -3.98 -3.88 -0.66
C VAL A 36 -4.08 -4.78 -1.89
N LYS A 37 -4.71 -5.92 -1.74
CA LYS A 37 -4.76 -6.92 -2.82
C LYS A 37 -6.12 -7.60 -2.95
N ASP A 38 -6.32 -8.31 -4.08
CA ASP A 38 -7.39 -9.31 -4.29
C ASP A 38 -8.79 -8.85 -3.88
N GLY A 39 -9.34 -7.86 -4.60
CA GLY A 39 -10.71 -7.39 -4.40
C GLY A 39 -10.94 -6.57 -3.15
N SER A 40 -9.90 -6.24 -2.40
CA SER A 40 -10.03 -5.46 -1.18
C SER A 40 -10.21 -3.98 -1.47
N LYS A 41 -10.95 -3.31 -0.59
CA LYS A 41 -11.12 -1.85 -0.63
C LYS A 41 -10.68 -1.27 0.71
N VAL A 42 -9.74 -0.35 0.66
CA VAL A 42 -9.18 0.26 1.86
C VAL A 42 -9.21 1.76 1.74
N GLU A 43 -9.65 2.43 2.80
CA GLU A 43 -9.57 3.87 2.94
C GLU A 43 -8.65 4.19 4.12
N ILE A 44 -7.67 5.05 3.88
CA ILE A 44 -6.70 5.45 4.90
C ILE A 44 -6.77 6.97 5.05
N ILE A 45 -6.86 7.42 6.29
CA ILE A 45 -6.87 8.84 6.62
C ILE A 45 -5.80 9.12 7.67
N ASP A 46 -4.95 10.10 7.40
CA ASP A 46 -3.87 10.52 8.29
C ASP A 46 -2.83 9.41 8.51
N ALA A 47 -1.93 9.26 7.55
CA ALA A 47 -0.84 8.31 7.68
C ALA A 47 0.51 8.99 7.41
N LYS A 48 1.53 8.57 8.15
CA LYS A 48 2.89 9.01 7.96
C LYS A 48 3.81 7.81 7.78
N PHE A 49 4.64 7.87 6.75
CA PHE A 49 5.61 6.84 6.43
C PHE A 49 7.02 7.41 6.50
N LYS A 50 7.93 6.70 7.15
CA LYS A 50 9.32 7.13 7.28
C LYS A 50 10.25 5.95 7.01
N ASN A 51 11.27 6.18 6.17
CA ASN A 51 12.28 5.18 5.85
C ASN A 51 11.68 3.85 5.38
N ILE A 52 10.72 3.91 4.46
CA ILE A 52 10.13 2.71 3.89
C ILE A 52 11.04 2.21 2.78
N MET A 53 11.40 0.94 2.83
CA MET A 53 12.44 0.38 1.97
C MET A 53 11.99 0.19 0.53
N LYS A 54 10.76 -0.25 0.31
CA LYS A 54 10.26 -0.54 -1.04
C LYS A 54 9.15 0.40 -1.46
N TYR A 55 7.95 0.26 -0.90
CA TYR A 55 6.82 1.13 -1.20
C TYR A 55 6.03 1.44 0.06
N ALA A 56 5.65 2.72 0.21
CA ALA A 56 4.77 3.09 1.31
C ALA A 56 3.35 2.56 1.09
N LEU A 57 2.84 2.68 -0.13
CA LEU A 57 1.50 2.22 -0.51
C LEU A 57 1.58 1.38 -1.77
N MET A 58 0.87 0.26 -1.79
CA MET A 58 0.94 -0.69 -2.88
C MET A 58 -0.39 -1.37 -3.13
N THR A 59 -0.79 -1.49 -4.40
CA THR A 59 -1.99 -2.22 -4.79
C THR A 59 -1.66 -3.23 -5.88
N PHE A 60 -2.11 -4.46 -5.71
CA PHE A 60 -1.87 -5.51 -6.71
C PHE A 60 -2.86 -6.64 -6.56
N LYS A 61 -2.97 -7.46 -7.61
CA LYS A 61 -3.77 -8.69 -7.59
C LYS A 61 -2.82 -9.89 -7.59
N LYS A 62 -2.99 -10.78 -6.65
CA LYS A 62 -2.19 -11.99 -6.52
C LYS A 62 -2.92 -13.21 -7.06
N LYS A 63 -4.23 -13.30 -6.84
CA LYS A 63 -5.06 -14.42 -7.26
C LYS A 63 -5.99 -14.00 -8.40
N GLU A 64 -5.97 -14.73 -9.50
CA GLU A 64 -6.63 -14.36 -10.75
C GLU A 64 -8.14 -14.21 -10.64
N PHE A 65 -8.80 -14.96 -9.79
CA PHE A 65 -10.26 -14.96 -9.72
C PHE A 65 -10.85 -13.85 -8.84
N TYR A 66 -10.02 -13.04 -8.21
CA TYR A 66 -10.49 -11.87 -7.48
C TYR A 66 -10.44 -10.61 -8.34
N ASP A 67 -11.25 -9.62 -7.98
CA ASP A 67 -11.17 -8.31 -8.60
C ASP A 67 -9.89 -7.58 -8.18
N TYR A 68 -9.55 -6.53 -8.91
CA TYR A 68 -8.43 -5.68 -8.54
C TYR A 68 -8.76 -4.84 -7.32
N PRO A 69 -7.78 -4.56 -6.46
CA PRO A 69 -8.00 -3.79 -5.25
C PRO A 69 -8.12 -2.29 -5.51
N ILE A 70 -8.69 -1.60 -4.52
CA ILE A 70 -8.80 -0.14 -4.52
C ILE A 70 -8.26 0.37 -3.18
N LEU A 71 -7.33 1.31 -3.24
CA LEU A 71 -6.81 2.01 -2.07
C LEU A 71 -6.99 3.51 -2.27
N GLU A 72 -7.73 4.15 -1.36
CA GLU A 72 -7.83 5.59 -1.30
C GLU A 72 -7.19 6.08 -0.01
N ALA A 73 -6.20 6.94 -0.14
CA ALA A 73 -5.43 7.45 0.99
C ALA A 73 -5.47 8.98 1.02
N LYS A 74 -5.85 9.54 2.16
CA LYS A 74 -5.97 10.98 2.36
C LYS A 74 -5.04 11.45 3.47
N ASN A 75 -4.45 12.64 3.27
CA ASN A 75 -3.53 13.25 4.23
C ASN A 75 -2.35 12.33 4.53
N ILE A 76 -1.63 12.00 3.47
CA ILE A 76 -0.47 11.10 3.54
C ILE A 76 0.81 11.91 3.47
N THR A 77 1.74 11.63 4.37
CA THR A 77 3.07 12.25 4.37
C THR A 77 4.15 11.19 4.34
N TYR A 78 5.29 11.54 3.74
CA TYR A 78 6.43 10.65 3.58
C TYR A 78 7.71 11.37 4.00
N ASP A 79 8.57 10.70 4.76
CA ASP A 79 9.90 11.17 5.08
C ASP A 79 10.92 10.12 4.66
N ASP A 80 11.96 10.56 3.95
CA ASP A 80 13.09 9.72 3.54
C ASP A 80 12.70 8.47 2.76
N SER A 81 11.67 8.60 1.90
CA SER A 81 11.21 7.52 1.04
C SER A 81 11.33 7.94 -0.42
N ASP A 82 12.14 7.25 -1.18
CA ASP A 82 12.35 7.56 -2.60
C ASP A 82 11.20 7.07 -3.47
N LYS A 83 10.65 5.91 -3.13
CA LYS A 83 9.54 5.30 -3.86
C LYS A 83 8.36 5.17 -2.94
N LEU A 84 7.32 5.94 -3.24
CA LEU A 84 6.21 6.08 -2.32
C LEU A 84 5.08 5.12 -2.61
N PHE A 85 4.91 4.70 -3.86
CA PHE A 85 3.76 3.89 -4.23
C PHE A 85 4.05 2.99 -5.43
N MET A 86 3.27 1.91 -5.52
CA MET A 86 3.20 1.04 -6.70
C MET A 86 1.76 0.59 -6.88
N SER A 87 1.20 0.79 -8.08
CA SER A 87 -0.14 0.33 -8.42
C SER A 87 -0.05 -0.57 -9.65
N GLN A 88 -0.44 -1.83 -9.49
CA GLN A 88 -0.46 -2.76 -10.61
C GLN A 88 -1.55 -2.38 -11.60
N LYS A 89 -1.30 -2.58 -12.90
CA LYS A 89 -2.28 -2.32 -13.96
C LYS A 89 -3.60 -3.00 -13.63
N GLY A 90 -4.69 -2.24 -13.68
CA GLY A 90 -6.03 -2.70 -13.30
C GLY A 90 -6.42 -2.32 -11.88
N SER A 91 -5.46 -2.06 -11.00
CA SER A 91 -5.71 -1.61 -9.63
C SER A 91 -5.98 -0.11 -9.58
N SER A 92 -6.55 0.37 -8.48
CA SER A 92 -6.75 1.80 -8.25
C SER A 92 -6.04 2.23 -6.98
N LEU A 93 -5.12 3.17 -7.11
CA LEU A 93 -4.43 3.78 -5.98
C LEU A 93 -4.61 5.29 -6.07
N ILE A 94 -5.32 5.87 -5.11
CA ILE A 94 -5.63 7.30 -5.06
C ILE A 94 -4.98 7.87 -3.81
N ILE A 95 -4.05 8.81 -3.97
CA ILE A 95 -3.35 9.44 -2.86
C ILE A 95 -3.61 10.93 -2.90
N ASN A 96 -4.15 11.48 -1.81
CA ASN A 96 -4.47 12.90 -1.68
C ASN A 96 -5.28 13.40 -2.89
N LYS A 97 -6.31 12.65 -3.27
CA LYS A 97 -7.24 12.89 -4.38
C LYS A 97 -6.65 12.76 -5.78
N GLU A 98 -5.43 12.26 -5.90
CA GLU A 98 -4.78 12.05 -7.18
C GLU A 98 -4.61 10.56 -7.46
N LYS A 99 -5.17 10.08 -8.58
CA LYS A 99 -4.99 8.69 -8.98
C LYS A 99 -3.60 8.49 -9.52
N LYS A 100 -2.88 7.51 -8.98
CA LYS A 100 -1.50 7.22 -9.37
C LYS A 100 -1.45 6.33 -10.60
N THR A 101 -0.37 6.46 -11.35
CA THR A 101 -0.13 5.72 -12.58
C THR A 101 -0.02 4.22 -12.29
N GLU A 102 -0.72 3.42 -13.10
CA GLU A 102 -0.65 1.97 -13.02
C GLU A 102 0.55 1.45 -13.80
N GLN A 103 1.14 0.37 -13.32
CA GLN A 103 2.30 -0.25 -13.95
C GLN A 103 2.10 -1.76 -14.09
N ASP A 104 2.63 -2.32 -15.17
CA ASP A 104 2.75 -3.76 -15.30
C ASP A 104 3.92 -4.23 -14.45
N PHE A 105 3.66 -5.10 -13.49
CA PHE A 105 4.73 -5.73 -12.74
C PHE A 105 4.32 -7.10 -12.24
N ASN A 106 5.31 -7.94 -12.00
CA ASN A 106 5.10 -9.26 -11.41
C ASN A 106 5.35 -9.16 -9.91
N ILE A 107 4.34 -9.48 -9.10
CA ILE A 107 4.44 -9.41 -7.64
C ILE A 107 5.64 -10.19 -7.09
N ASN A 108 6.02 -11.27 -7.74
CA ASN A 108 7.16 -12.08 -7.28
C ASN A 108 8.49 -11.32 -7.32
N THR A 109 8.62 -10.30 -8.17
CA THR A 109 9.85 -9.51 -8.26
C THR A 109 10.06 -8.59 -7.07
N ILE A 110 9.01 -8.27 -6.33
CA ILE A 110 9.09 -7.38 -5.16
C ILE A 110 9.90 -8.01 -4.05
N TYR A 111 9.77 -9.32 -3.89
CA TYR A 111 10.45 -10.06 -2.85
C TYR A 111 11.75 -10.71 -3.34
N ALA A 112 12.10 -10.54 -4.61
CA ALA A 112 13.36 -11.00 -5.16
C ALA A 112 14.50 -10.18 -4.57
N LYS A 113 15.50 -10.85 -4.06
CA LYS A 113 16.66 -10.21 -3.44
C LYS A 113 17.90 -10.38 -4.28
#